data_f101daabf696af9171f7b3a4fb3b6fc0
#
_entry.id   f101daabf696af9171f7b3a4fb3b6fc0
#
_cell.length_a   1.000
_cell.length_b   1.000
_cell.length_c   1.000
_cell.angle_alpha   90.00
_cell.angle_beta   90.00
_cell.angle_gamma   90.00
#
_symmetry.space_group_name_H-M   'P 1'
#
loop_
_entity.id
_entity.type
_entity.pdbx_description
1 polymer ?
#
loop_
_entity_poly.entity_id
_entity_poly.type
_entity_poly.pdbx_seq_one_letter_code
_entity_poly.pdbx_strand_id
1 'polypeptide(L)'
;ILLQEIINRQKKKFGINKANIFPMTNTNVETFITSKRKKIHFQEYLIKYKMKPKIDKITFKNIRKSKPAKGILNKISQSELIIFCPSNPIISIEPILSVPGIRKEVKKSKAIKVAISPIVGKKAFKGPVLDFMKAKGLPPSVFGVACFYKDLVNYLMVDIEDKSYEKKIRSLGICPIYRDIKKNKKTISINMAKSILRLLPSE
;
A
#
# COMPACT_ATOMS: atom_id res chain seq x y z
N ILE A 1 8.62 -18.76 -17.79
CA ILE A 1 7.30 -18.07 -17.89
C ILE A 1 7.37 -16.83 -17.02
N LEU A 2 7.06 -15.67 -17.57
CA LEU A 2 7.03 -14.41 -16.81
C LEU A 2 5.79 -14.36 -15.91
N LEU A 3 5.92 -13.72 -14.74
CA LEU A 3 4.79 -13.55 -13.81
C LEU A 3 3.61 -12.83 -14.48
N GLN A 4 3.89 -11.85 -15.36
CA GLN A 4 2.87 -11.15 -16.13
C GLN A 4 2.06 -12.10 -17.05
N GLU A 5 2.71 -13.11 -17.63
CA GLU A 5 2.01 -14.10 -18.47
C GLU A 5 1.08 -14.98 -17.64
N ILE A 6 1.53 -15.39 -16.45
CA ILE A 6 0.69 -16.14 -15.51
C ILE A 6 -0.53 -15.30 -15.10
N ILE A 7 -0.33 -14.03 -14.75
CA ILE A 7 -1.40 -13.11 -14.39
C ILE A 7 -2.39 -12.96 -15.55
N ASN A 8 -1.91 -12.80 -16.78
CA ASN A 8 -2.79 -12.68 -17.96
C ASN A 8 -3.63 -13.93 -18.20
N ARG A 9 -3.06 -15.14 -18.00
CA ARG A 9 -3.80 -16.41 -18.07
C ARG A 9 -4.88 -16.50 -16.98
N GLN A 10 -4.53 -16.13 -15.74
CA GLN A 10 -5.48 -16.11 -14.62
C GLN A 10 -6.60 -15.09 -14.85
N LYS A 11 -6.25 -13.88 -15.29
CA LYS A 11 -7.21 -12.82 -15.66
C LYS A 11 -8.25 -13.37 -16.66
N LYS A 12 -7.80 -14.05 -17.73
CA LYS A 12 -8.68 -14.65 -18.74
C LYS A 12 -9.57 -15.73 -18.12
N LYS A 13 -9.00 -16.62 -17.30
CA LYS A 13 -9.73 -17.69 -16.62
C LYS A 13 -10.86 -17.17 -15.72
N PHE A 14 -10.63 -16.03 -15.06
CA PHE A 14 -11.62 -15.39 -14.17
C PHE A 14 -12.53 -14.39 -14.88
N GLY A 15 -12.49 -14.27 -16.20
CA GLY A 15 -13.35 -13.37 -16.97
C GLY A 15 -13.12 -11.87 -16.69
N ILE A 16 -11.93 -11.49 -16.19
CA ILE A 16 -11.62 -10.09 -15.87
C ILE A 16 -11.23 -9.35 -17.15
N ASN A 17 -12.19 -8.78 -17.85
CA ASN A 17 -11.97 -8.14 -19.16
C ASN A 17 -11.78 -6.62 -19.07
N LYS A 18 -12.35 -5.97 -18.04
CA LYS A 18 -12.38 -4.49 -17.89
C LYS A 18 -11.19 -3.91 -17.11
N ALA A 19 -10.27 -4.72 -16.59
CA ALA A 19 -9.13 -4.26 -15.81
C ALA A 19 -7.81 -4.81 -16.34
N ASN A 20 -6.74 -4.05 -16.25
CA ASN A 20 -5.38 -4.52 -16.46
C ASN A 20 -4.75 -4.83 -15.10
N ILE A 21 -4.13 -6.00 -14.97
CA ILE A 21 -3.45 -6.44 -13.76
C ILE A 21 -1.96 -6.56 -14.08
N PHE A 22 -1.13 -5.89 -13.29
CA PHE A 22 0.31 -5.92 -13.43
C PHE A 22 0.96 -6.42 -12.14
N PRO A 23 1.98 -7.31 -12.19
CA PRO A 23 2.87 -7.48 -11.06
C PRO A 23 3.72 -6.22 -10.90
N MET A 24 4.23 -5.95 -9.72
CA MET A 24 5.18 -4.83 -9.54
C MET A 24 6.45 -5.03 -10.39
N THR A 25 6.85 -6.29 -10.60
CA THR A 25 8.03 -6.72 -11.35
C THR A 25 7.90 -8.18 -11.75
N ASN A 26 8.63 -8.61 -12.78
CA ASN A 26 8.81 -10.03 -13.11
C ASN A 26 10.04 -10.66 -12.41
N THR A 27 10.82 -9.86 -11.68
CA THR A 27 11.96 -10.35 -10.88
C THR A 27 11.44 -11.01 -9.61
N ASN A 28 12.04 -12.12 -9.21
CA ASN A 28 11.73 -12.76 -7.92
C ASN A 28 12.24 -11.87 -6.76
N VAL A 29 11.33 -11.10 -6.18
CA VAL A 29 11.57 -10.26 -5.00
C VAL A 29 10.96 -10.95 -3.79
N GLU A 30 11.77 -11.16 -2.75
CA GLU A 30 11.37 -11.85 -1.53
C GLU A 30 11.54 -10.94 -0.32
N THR A 31 10.56 -10.98 0.59
CA THR A 31 10.63 -10.25 1.86
C THR A 31 11.22 -11.13 2.95
N PHE A 32 12.20 -10.61 3.66
CA PHE A 32 12.82 -11.24 4.82
C PHE A 32 12.68 -10.38 6.06
N ILE A 33 12.45 -11.05 7.18
CA ILE A 33 12.44 -10.49 8.52
C ILE A 33 13.72 -10.93 9.24
N THR A 34 14.44 -10.01 9.84
CA THR A 34 15.55 -10.34 10.76
C THR A 34 15.03 -10.23 12.20
N SER A 35 15.25 -11.26 12.98
CA SER A 35 14.93 -11.34 14.41
C SER A 35 16.10 -12.00 15.14
N LYS A 36 16.63 -11.37 16.18
CA LYS A 36 17.80 -11.88 16.94
C LYS A 36 18.92 -12.41 16.01
N ARG A 37 19.31 -11.61 15.01
CA ARG A 37 20.30 -11.92 13.96
C ARG A 37 19.89 -13.03 12.97
N LYS A 38 18.79 -13.74 13.22
CA LYS A 38 18.27 -14.77 12.31
C LYS A 38 17.45 -14.12 11.19
N LYS A 39 17.75 -14.46 9.94
CA LYS A 39 16.99 -14.03 8.76
C LYS A 39 15.93 -15.08 8.43
N ILE A 40 14.67 -14.68 8.42
CA ILE A 40 13.49 -15.54 8.25
C ILE A 40 12.74 -15.06 7.00
N HIS A 41 12.39 -15.96 6.09
CA HIS A 41 11.51 -15.63 4.97
C HIS A 41 10.14 -15.21 5.48
N PHE A 42 9.50 -14.19 4.87
CA PHE A 42 8.25 -13.64 5.38
C PHE A 42 7.12 -14.67 5.51
N GLN A 43 7.00 -15.61 4.57
CA GLN A 43 5.98 -16.66 4.66
C GLN A 43 6.24 -17.60 5.85
N GLU A 44 7.50 -17.93 6.12
CA GLU A 44 7.87 -18.72 7.29
C GLU A 44 7.60 -17.94 8.60
N TYR A 45 7.92 -16.64 8.61
CA TYR A 45 7.60 -15.75 9.73
C TYR A 45 6.09 -15.69 10.01
N LEU A 46 5.28 -15.61 8.93
CA LEU A 46 3.82 -15.55 9.04
C LEU A 46 3.22 -16.87 9.51
N ILE A 47 3.59 -17.99 8.85
CA ILE A 47 2.93 -19.29 9.04
C ILE A 47 3.53 -20.07 10.21
N LYS A 48 4.84 -20.33 10.16
CA LYS A 48 5.54 -21.16 11.15
C LYS A 48 5.70 -20.44 12.47
N TYR A 49 6.19 -19.20 12.45
CA TYR A 49 6.44 -18.43 13.66
C TYR A 49 5.22 -17.63 14.14
N LYS A 50 4.10 -17.65 13.40
CA LYS A 50 2.84 -16.94 13.74
C LYS A 50 3.09 -15.48 14.14
N MET A 51 4.09 -14.85 13.49
CA MET A 51 4.50 -13.46 13.69
C MET A 51 4.95 -13.11 15.12
N LYS A 52 5.31 -14.11 15.96
CA LYS A 52 5.73 -13.91 17.35
C LYS A 52 7.13 -13.28 17.51
N PRO A 53 8.17 -13.63 16.68
CA PRO A 53 9.49 -13.06 16.85
C PRO A 53 9.48 -11.54 16.66
N LYS A 54 10.22 -10.81 17.51
CA LYS A 54 10.42 -9.37 17.37
C LYS A 54 11.06 -9.04 16.03
N ILE A 55 10.58 -8.01 15.37
CA ILE A 55 11.12 -7.55 14.09
C ILE A 55 12.25 -6.55 14.36
N ASP A 56 13.48 -6.92 14.01
CA ASP A 56 14.64 -6.03 14.13
C ASP A 56 14.91 -5.32 12.79
N LYS A 57 14.70 -6.03 11.66
CA LYS A 57 14.93 -5.47 10.32
C LYS A 57 14.03 -6.15 9.29
N ILE A 58 13.62 -5.38 8.28
CA ILE A 58 12.86 -5.85 7.11
C ILE A 58 13.69 -5.58 5.87
N THR A 59 13.84 -6.58 5.01
CA THR A 59 14.62 -6.47 3.77
C THR A 59 13.88 -7.09 2.59
N PHE A 60 14.03 -6.47 1.42
CA PHE A 60 13.48 -6.98 0.15
C PHE A 60 14.65 -7.46 -0.71
N LYS A 61 14.84 -8.79 -0.77
CA LYS A 61 15.89 -9.41 -1.58
C LYS A 61 15.63 -9.13 -3.06
N ASN A 62 16.67 -8.89 -3.82
CA ASN A 62 16.64 -8.59 -5.26
C ASN A 62 15.92 -7.29 -5.67
N ILE A 63 15.38 -6.50 -4.74
CA ILE A 63 14.61 -5.30 -5.07
C ILE A 63 15.42 -4.28 -5.89
N ARG A 64 16.71 -4.08 -5.58
CA ARG A 64 17.57 -3.12 -6.29
C ARG A 64 17.88 -3.54 -7.72
N LYS A 65 17.84 -4.86 -8.01
CA LYS A 65 18.08 -5.45 -9.35
C LYS A 65 16.79 -5.63 -10.14
N SER A 66 15.63 -5.40 -9.52
CA SER A 66 14.33 -5.56 -10.17
C SER A 66 14.07 -4.41 -11.16
N LYS A 67 13.23 -4.71 -12.15
CA LYS A 67 12.70 -3.71 -13.09
C LYS A 67 11.18 -3.71 -13.00
N PRO A 68 10.53 -2.55 -13.16
CA PRO A 68 9.07 -2.48 -13.24
C PRO A 68 8.53 -3.40 -14.34
N ALA A 69 7.38 -4.00 -14.14
CA ALA A 69 6.71 -4.73 -15.22
C ALA A 69 6.48 -3.81 -16.42
N LYS A 70 6.56 -4.38 -17.63
CA LYS A 70 6.42 -3.62 -18.88
C LYS A 70 5.10 -2.83 -18.89
N GLY A 71 5.18 -1.54 -19.15
CA GLY A 71 4.04 -0.62 -19.27
C GLY A 71 3.53 -0.02 -17.96
N ILE A 72 3.98 -0.50 -16.78
CA ILE A 72 3.46 0.02 -15.49
C ILE A 72 3.80 1.49 -15.27
N LEU A 73 5.00 1.95 -15.63
CA LEU A 73 5.39 3.36 -15.48
C LEU A 73 4.53 4.27 -16.34
N ASN A 74 4.25 3.88 -17.60
CA ASN A 74 3.37 4.63 -18.48
C ASN A 74 1.93 4.68 -17.94
N LYS A 75 1.45 3.58 -17.36
CA LYS A 75 0.12 3.58 -16.72
C LYS A 75 0.06 4.51 -15.52
N ILE A 76 1.11 4.58 -14.72
CA ILE A 76 1.18 5.52 -13.59
C ILE A 76 1.21 6.98 -14.10
N SER A 77 2.02 7.28 -15.12
CA SER A 77 2.15 8.65 -15.63
C SER A 77 0.88 9.17 -16.30
N GLN A 78 0.10 8.28 -16.94
CA GLN A 78 -1.14 8.60 -17.66
C GLN A 78 -2.39 8.53 -16.78
N SER A 79 -2.25 8.16 -15.50
CA SER A 79 -3.40 8.04 -14.60
C SER A 79 -3.88 9.42 -14.14
N GLU A 80 -5.17 9.62 -14.05
CA GLU A 80 -5.83 10.77 -13.43
C GLU A 80 -5.99 10.57 -11.92
N LEU A 81 -6.07 9.31 -11.50
CA LEU A 81 -6.25 8.92 -10.11
C LEU A 81 -5.37 7.72 -9.77
N ILE A 82 -4.63 7.80 -8.66
CA ILE A 82 -3.86 6.71 -8.08
C ILE A 82 -4.39 6.42 -6.69
N ILE A 83 -4.81 5.18 -6.44
CA ILE A 83 -5.35 4.75 -5.16
C ILE A 83 -4.43 3.71 -4.53
N PHE A 84 -3.96 3.99 -3.32
CA PHE A 84 -3.30 3.01 -2.46
C PHE A 84 -4.36 2.35 -1.57
N CYS A 85 -4.68 1.09 -1.88
CA CYS A 85 -5.66 0.32 -1.12
C CYS A 85 -5.22 0.10 0.34
N PRO A 86 -6.14 -0.14 1.28
CA PRO A 86 -5.86 -0.31 2.70
C PRO A 86 -5.08 -1.60 2.95
N SER A 87 -3.77 -1.53 2.83
CA SER A 87 -2.86 -2.64 3.02
C SER A 87 -1.68 -2.24 3.92
N ASN A 88 -0.92 -3.23 4.38
CA ASN A 88 0.23 -2.95 5.24
C ASN A 88 1.26 -2.08 4.49
N PRO A 89 1.55 -0.85 4.97
CA PRO A 89 2.47 0.06 4.30
C PRO A 89 3.86 -0.57 4.07
N ILE A 90 4.32 -1.40 4.99
CA ILE A 90 5.70 -1.88 5.02
C ILE A 90 5.91 -3.15 4.19
N ILE A 91 4.98 -4.13 4.30
CA ILE A 91 5.18 -5.42 3.63
C ILE A 91 4.37 -5.58 2.35
N SER A 92 3.43 -4.68 2.09
CA SER A 92 2.60 -4.74 0.89
C SER A 92 2.87 -3.57 -0.06
N ILE A 93 2.90 -2.34 0.46
CA ILE A 93 3.04 -1.13 -0.37
C ILE A 93 4.52 -0.78 -0.61
N GLU A 94 5.35 -0.80 0.45
CA GLU A 94 6.77 -0.44 0.32
C GLU A 94 7.53 -1.29 -0.71
N PRO A 95 7.32 -2.62 -0.84
CA PRO A 95 7.96 -3.41 -1.89
C PRO A 95 7.65 -2.89 -3.29
N ILE A 96 6.39 -2.53 -3.56
CA ILE A 96 5.96 -1.99 -4.86
C ILE A 96 6.68 -0.66 -5.14
N LEU A 97 6.65 0.25 -4.17
CA LEU A 97 7.29 1.56 -4.28
C LEU A 97 8.82 1.48 -4.33
N SER A 98 9.41 0.38 -3.86
CA SER A 98 10.86 0.15 -3.84
C SER A 98 11.40 -0.43 -5.14
N VAL A 99 10.54 -0.88 -6.05
CA VAL A 99 10.98 -1.24 -7.42
C VAL A 99 11.51 0.03 -8.09
N PRO A 100 12.76 0.00 -8.65
CA PRO A 100 13.37 1.18 -9.24
C PRO A 100 12.45 1.88 -10.25
N GLY A 101 12.23 3.18 -10.07
CA GLY A 101 11.40 4.02 -10.95
C GLY A 101 9.95 4.19 -10.48
N ILE A 102 9.32 3.22 -9.80
CA ILE A 102 7.90 3.30 -9.45
C ILE A 102 7.62 4.49 -8.51
N ARG A 103 8.33 4.61 -7.38
CA ARG A 103 8.14 5.73 -6.44
C ARG A 103 8.36 7.09 -7.11
N LYS A 104 9.39 7.19 -7.96
CA LYS A 104 9.70 8.41 -8.70
C LYS A 104 8.54 8.78 -9.63
N GLU A 105 8.00 7.80 -10.36
CA GLU A 105 6.90 8.02 -11.29
C GLU A 105 5.60 8.41 -10.59
N VAL A 106 5.26 7.74 -9.48
CA VAL A 106 4.13 8.14 -8.63
C VAL A 106 4.27 9.58 -8.13
N LYS A 107 5.47 9.99 -7.68
CA LYS A 107 5.71 11.38 -7.25
C LYS A 107 5.54 12.38 -8.37
N LYS A 108 6.02 12.08 -9.58
CA LYS A 108 5.94 12.95 -10.75
C LYS A 108 4.54 13.05 -11.35
N SER A 109 3.75 12.00 -11.21
CA SER A 109 2.40 11.94 -11.78
C SER A 109 1.55 13.13 -11.30
N LYS A 110 0.80 13.74 -12.24
CA LYS A 110 -0.19 14.79 -11.97
C LYS A 110 -1.50 14.22 -11.41
N ALA A 111 -1.65 12.90 -11.37
CA ALA A 111 -2.82 12.24 -10.82
C ALA A 111 -3.16 12.72 -9.41
N ILE A 112 -4.43 12.74 -9.08
CA ILE A 112 -4.90 12.81 -7.70
C ILE A 112 -4.50 11.50 -7.02
N LYS A 113 -3.76 11.59 -5.91
CA LYS A 113 -3.24 10.41 -5.18
C LYS A 113 -3.92 10.29 -3.84
N VAL A 114 -4.59 9.16 -3.61
CA VAL A 114 -5.34 8.86 -2.40
C VAL A 114 -4.80 7.58 -1.77
N ALA A 115 -4.48 7.61 -0.49
CA ALA A 115 -4.27 6.39 0.28
C ALA A 115 -5.45 6.13 1.22
N ILE A 116 -5.72 4.85 1.51
CA ILE A 116 -6.73 4.44 2.48
C ILE A 116 -6.00 3.81 3.66
N SER A 117 -6.29 4.27 4.88
CA SER A 117 -5.65 3.76 6.09
C SER A 117 -6.01 2.29 6.35
N PRO A 118 -5.03 1.41 6.63
CA PRO A 118 -5.29 0.06 7.12
C PRO A 118 -5.48 0.01 8.65
N ILE A 119 -5.49 1.16 9.33
CA ILE A 119 -5.61 1.30 10.78
C ILE A 119 -6.86 2.12 11.10
N VAL A 120 -7.58 1.71 12.13
CA VAL A 120 -8.71 2.43 12.71
C VAL A 120 -8.50 2.50 14.22
N GLY A 121 -8.46 3.71 14.76
CA GLY A 121 -8.12 3.94 16.15
C GLY A 121 -6.76 3.34 16.50
N LYS A 122 -6.74 2.40 17.44
CA LYS A 122 -5.52 1.69 17.87
C LYS A 122 -5.39 0.29 17.27
N LYS A 123 -6.23 -0.09 16.31
CA LYS A 123 -6.29 -1.45 15.75
C LYS A 123 -6.04 -1.45 14.25
N ALA A 124 -5.28 -2.44 13.78
CA ALA A 124 -5.16 -2.72 12.35
C ALA A 124 -6.30 -3.62 11.88
N PHE A 125 -6.75 -3.47 10.63
CA PHE A 125 -7.78 -4.34 10.05
C PHE A 125 -7.34 -5.80 10.00
N LYS A 126 -6.08 -6.06 9.67
CA LYS A 126 -5.51 -7.42 9.56
C LYS A 126 -4.03 -7.41 9.87
N GLY A 127 -3.59 -8.46 10.54
CA GLY A 127 -2.17 -8.76 10.76
C GLY A 127 -1.41 -7.71 11.58
N PRO A 128 -0.10 -7.85 11.67
CA PRO A 128 0.75 -7.08 12.56
C PRO A 128 1.22 -5.76 11.94
N VAL A 129 0.30 -4.97 11.35
CA VAL A 129 0.64 -3.68 10.72
C VAL A 129 1.41 -2.79 11.68
N LEU A 130 0.95 -2.72 12.94
CA LEU A 130 1.53 -1.85 13.96
C LEU A 130 2.97 -2.23 14.29
N ASP A 131 3.29 -3.53 14.35
CA ASP A 131 4.64 -4.02 14.67
C ASP A 131 5.61 -3.79 13.52
N PHE A 132 5.14 -3.93 12.26
CA PHE A 132 5.92 -3.58 11.09
C PHE A 132 6.21 -2.09 11.02
N MET A 133 5.24 -1.24 11.38
CA MET A 133 5.44 0.21 11.43
C MET A 133 6.45 0.58 12.52
N LYS A 134 6.34 0.02 13.74
CA LYS A 134 7.33 0.20 14.82
C LYS A 134 8.73 -0.19 14.37
N ALA A 135 8.89 -1.34 13.70
CA ALA A 135 10.17 -1.82 13.20
C ALA A 135 10.79 -0.88 12.13
N LYS A 136 9.99 -0.02 11.51
CA LYS A 136 10.43 1.03 10.58
C LYS A 136 10.54 2.42 11.22
N GLY A 137 10.41 2.52 12.54
CA GLY A 137 10.45 3.80 13.26
C GLY A 137 9.23 4.69 13.02
N LEU A 138 8.13 4.14 12.50
CA LEU A 138 6.88 4.86 12.29
C LEU A 138 5.95 4.72 13.48
N PRO A 139 5.23 5.78 13.89
CA PRO A 139 4.19 5.68 14.90
C PRO A 139 3.17 4.59 14.55
N PRO A 140 2.80 3.69 15.49
CA PRO A 140 1.83 2.63 15.24
C PRO A 140 0.38 3.16 15.31
N SER A 141 0.04 4.06 14.40
CA SER A 141 -1.23 4.79 14.36
C SER A 141 -1.53 5.27 12.93
N VAL A 142 -2.71 5.82 12.72
CA VAL A 142 -3.07 6.47 11.46
C VAL A 142 -2.11 7.61 11.10
N PHE A 143 -1.55 8.31 12.10
CA PHE A 143 -0.52 9.32 11.85
C PHE A 143 0.76 8.71 11.27
N GLY A 144 1.18 7.54 11.73
CA GLY A 144 2.32 6.84 11.12
C GLY A 144 2.05 6.38 9.70
N VAL A 145 0.80 6.04 9.37
CA VAL A 145 0.39 5.80 7.97
C VAL A 145 0.55 7.08 7.14
N ALA A 146 0.12 8.23 7.68
CA ALA A 146 0.33 9.52 7.03
C ALA A 146 1.82 9.83 6.83
N CYS A 147 2.67 9.58 7.85
CA CYS A 147 4.12 9.72 7.72
C CYS A 147 4.71 8.86 6.60
N PHE A 148 4.25 7.62 6.46
CA PHE A 148 4.69 6.72 5.38
C PHE A 148 4.36 7.27 3.99
N TYR A 149 3.18 7.89 3.85
CA TYR A 149 2.70 8.45 2.57
C TYR A 149 3.07 9.92 2.35
N LYS A 150 3.81 10.54 3.27
CA LYS A 150 4.32 11.91 3.09
C LYS A 150 5.00 12.06 1.74
N ASP A 151 4.72 13.15 1.04
CA ASP A 151 5.20 13.45 -0.33
C ASP A 151 4.76 12.47 -1.43
N LEU A 152 3.86 11.54 -1.13
CA LEU A 152 3.36 10.57 -2.11
C LEU A 152 1.89 10.75 -2.44
N VAL A 153 1.08 11.25 -1.50
CA VAL A 153 -0.36 11.36 -1.69
C VAL A 153 -0.89 12.77 -1.38
N ASN A 154 -1.98 13.13 -2.02
CA ASN A 154 -2.71 14.37 -1.74
C ASN A 154 -3.72 14.16 -0.60
N TYR A 155 -4.33 12.96 -0.54
CA TYR A 155 -5.39 12.64 0.41
C TYR A 155 -5.10 11.34 1.14
N LEU A 156 -5.49 11.30 2.42
CA LEU A 156 -5.52 10.06 3.21
C LEU A 156 -6.94 9.83 3.72
N MET A 157 -7.59 8.75 3.25
CA MET A 157 -8.87 8.33 3.79
C MET A 157 -8.64 7.61 5.10
N VAL A 158 -9.29 8.09 6.15
CA VAL A 158 -9.17 7.60 7.52
C VAL A 158 -10.56 7.37 8.12
N ASP A 159 -10.62 6.57 9.17
CA ASP A 159 -11.86 6.36 9.88
C ASP A 159 -12.31 7.61 10.63
N ILE A 160 -13.62 7.75 10.83
CA ILE A 160 -14.23 8.86 11.59
C ILE A 160 -13.67 8.92 13.02
N GLU A 161 -13.34 7.76 13.62
CA GLU A 161 -12.74 7.69 14.96
C GLU A 161 -11.35 8.34 15.04
N ASP A 162 -10.64 8.45 13.93
CA ASP A 162 -9.29 9.00 13.87
C ASP A 162 -9.25 10.52 13.63
N LYS A 163 -10.38 11.21 13.75
CA LYS A 163 -10.50 12.66 13.51
C LYS A 163 -9.55 13.51 14.39
N SER A 164 -9.20 13.01 15.55
CA SER A 164 -8.23 13.67 16.45
C SER A 164 -6.83 13.84 15.84
N TYR A 165 -6.48 13.07 14.80
CA TYR A 165 -5.22 13.19 14.07
C TYR A 165 -5.23 14.25 12.96
N GLU A 166 -6.33 14.95 12.73
CA GLU A 166 -6.49 15.89 11.61
C GLU A 166 -5.34 16.88 11.49
N LYS A 167 -5.06 17.64 12.56
CA LYS A 167 -4.00 18.66 12.56
C LYS A 167 -2.63 18.06 12.21
N LYS A 168 -2.32 16.87 12.77
CA LYS A 168 -1.06 16.17 12.50
C LYS A 168 -0.96 15.67 11.05
N ILE A 169 -2.06 15.17 10.47
CA ILE A 169 -2.09 14.72 9.07
C ILE A 169 -1.93 15.92 8.13
N ARG A 170 -2.66 17.01 8.38
CA ARG A 170 -2.55 18.26 7.58
C ARG A 170 -1.16 18.89 7.65
N SER A 171 -0.45 18.82 8.78
CA SER A 171 0.92 19.33 8.88
C SER A 171 1.94 18.58 8.00
N LEU A 172 1.58 17.40 7.48
CA LEU A 172 2.37 16.67 6.49
C LEU A 172 2.03 17.05 5.03
N GLY A 173 1.13 18.02 4.82
CA GLY A 173 0.64 18.40 3.49
C GLY A 173 -0.41 17.42 2.91
N ILE A 174 -1.00 16.57 3.75
CA ILE A 174 -2.00 15.57 3.33
C ILE A 174 -3.39 16.02 3.81
N CYS A 175 -4.39 15.99 2.92
CA CYS A 175 -5.78 16.27 3.28
C CYS A 175 -6.49 14.98 3.75
N PRO A 176 -6.96 14.88 5.02
CA PRO A 176 -7.69 13.72 5.49
C PRO A 176 -9.12 13.70 4.94
N ILE A 177 -9.61 12.50 4.57
CA ILE A 177 -11.00 12.23 4.19
C ILE A 177 -11.59 11.27 5.22
N TYR A 178 -12.63 11.70 5.93
CA TYR A 178 -13.25 10.91 6.99
C TYR A 178 -14.40 10.07 6.45
N ARG A 179 -14.33 8.75 6.64
CA ARG A 179 -15.39 7.78 6.29
C ARG A 179 -15.40 6.64 7.31
N ASP A 180 -16.55 5.99 7.48
CA ASP A 180 -16.56 4.67 8.14
C ASP A 180 -15.86 3.68 7.19
N ILE A 181 -14.67 3.22 7.56
CA ILE A 181 -13.88 2.27 6.79
C ILE A 181 -13.78 0.90 7.48
N LYS A 182 -14.40 0.72 8.66
CA LYS A 182 -14.26 -0.47 9.50
C LYS A 182 -14.88 -1.74 8.97
N LYS A 183 -15.99 -1.62 8.26
CA LYS A 183 -16.82 -2.76 7.89
C LYS A 183 -16.51 -3.20 6.47
N ASN A 184 -16.11 -4.45 6.29
CA ASN A 184 -15.92 -5.06 4.96
C ASN A 184 -17.29 -5.39 4.31
N LYS A 185 -18.14 -4.37 4.12
CA LYS A 185 -19.42 -4.49 3.42
C LYS A 185 -19.31 -3.85 2.03
N LYS A 186 -19.92 -4.47 1.03
CA LYS A 186 -19.96 -3.96 -0.36
C LYS A 186 -20.39 -2.49 -0.43
N THR A 187 -21.42 -2.11 0.35
CA THR A 187 -21.92 -0.73 0.41
C THR A 187 -20.85 0.26 0.87
N ILE A 188 -20.03 -0.11 1.85
CA ILE A 188 -18.94 0.75 2.35
C ILE A 188 -17.87 0.93 1.30
N SER A 189 -17.46 -0.17 0.63
CA SER A 189 -16.49 -0.09 -0.47
C SER A 189 -16.98 0.79 -1.62
N ILE A 190 -18.26 0.71 -1.96
CA ILE A 190 -18.89 1.59 -2.95
C ILE A 190 -18.87 3.06 -2.50
N ASN A 191 -19.23 3.34 -1.25
CA ASN A 191 -19.23 4.70 -0.71
C ASN A 191 -17.82 5.30 -0.64
N MET A 192 -16.81 4.50 -0.28
CA MET A 192 -15.41 4.93 -0.34
C MET A 192 -15.00 5.28 -1.79
N ALA A 193 -15.31 4.39 -2.75
CA ALA A 193 -15.01 4.62 -4.15
C ALA A 193 -15.69 5.89 -4.67
N LYS A 194 -17.00 6.09 -4.41
CA LYS A 194 -17.73 7.30 -4.77
C LYS A 194 -17.10 8.56 -4.17
N SER A 195 -16.65 8.50 -2.91
CA SER A 195 -15.99 9.63 -2.25
C SER A 195 -14.64 9.98 -2.88
N ILE A 196 -13.91 8.99 -3.36
CA ILE A 196 -12.62 9.20 -4.04
C ILE A 196 -12.87 9.76 -5.46
N LEU A 197 -13.83 9.21 -6.19
CA LEU A 197 -14.14 9.66 -7.56
C LEU A 197 -14.61 11.12 -7.60
N ARG A 198 -15.28 11.61 -6.55
CA ARG A 198 -15.67 13.03 -6.43
C ARG A 198 -14.50 14.01 -6.26
N LEU A 199 -13.28 13.51 -6.09
CA LEU A 199 -12.08 14.35 -6.07
C LEU A 199 -11.59 14.70 -7.48
N LEU A 200 -12.02 13.94 -8.48
CA LEU A 200 -11.71 14.25 -9.87
C LEU A 200 -12.45 15.52 -10.29
N PRO A 201 -11.85 16.37 -11.14
CA PRO A 201 -12.55 17.50 -11.75
C PRO A 201 -13.84 17.02 -12.43
N SER A 202 -14.90 17.78 -12.31
CA SER A 202 -16.10 17.59 -13.15
C SER A 202 -15.70 17.90 -14.59
N GLU A 203 -16.04 17.04 -15.55
CA GLU A 203 -15.94 17.34 -16.97
C GLU A 203 -16.80 18.53 -17.33
#